data_6142e53cd1659285bf872d133e8e6f75
#
_entry.id   6142e53cd1659285bf872d133e8e6f75
#
_cell.length_a   1.000
_cell.length_b   1.000
_cell.length_c   1.000
_cell.angle_alpha   90.00
_cell.angle_beta   90.00
_cell.angle_gamma   90.00
#
_symmetry.space_group_name_H-M   'P 1'
#
loop_
_entity.id
_entity.type
_entity.pdbx_description
1 polymer ?
#
loop_
_entity_poly.entity_id
_entity_poly.type
_entity_poly.pdbx_seq_one_letter_code
_entity_poly.pdbx_strand_id
1 'polypeptide(L)'
;MVIADNTKPVPPKTRIRQKNEKRILLAALEVFSEYGFRGATLDRIAGAADMSKPNLLYYFKSKEEIHVALLTDLLDIWLAPLREIKPNGNPATEIGSYIRRKLDSSRQFPRESRLFANEMLAGAPHILSLIHIS
;
A
#
# COMPACT_ATOMS: atom_id res chain seq x y z
N MET A 1 13.95 -1.17 2.41
CA MET A 1 13.05 -2.13 2.92
C MET A 1 13.71 -3.15 3.77
N VAL A 2 13.01 -3.53 4.72
CA VAL A 2 13.52 -4.55 5.56
C VAL A 2 13.38 -5.88 4.94
N ILE A 3 14.41 -6.60 5.00
CA ILE A 3 14.33 -7.94 4.58
C ILE A 3 14.05 -8.79 5.77
N ALA A 4 12.94 -9.42 5.73
CA ALA A 4 12.66 -10.41 6.73
C ALA A 4 13.74 -11.45 6.69
N ASP A 5 14.00 -12.01 7.83
CA ASP A 5 14.94 -13.11 7.92
C ASP A 5 14.38 -14.30 7.15
N ASN A 6 15.00 -14.62 6.04
CA ASN A 6 14.55 -15.68 5.17
C ASN A 6 15.31 -16.99 5.38
N THR A 7 16.09 -17.06 6.45
CA THR A 7 16.82 -18.29 6.73
C THR A 7 15.92 -19.42 7.17
N LYS A 8 14.74 -19.10 7.70
CA LYS A 8 13.78 -20.12 8.14
C LYS A 8 12.72 -20.32 7.09
N PRO A 9 12.46 -21.55 6.67
CA PRO A 9 11.38 -21.82 5.74
C PRO A 9 10.03 -21.50 6.37
N VAL A 10 9.13 -20.92 5.57
CA VAL A 10 7.78 -20.61 6.01
C VAL A 10 6.95 -21.90 5.92
N PRO A 11 6.20 -22.26 6.97
CA PRO A 11 5.32 -23.43 6.90
C PRO A 11 4.32 -23.32 5.75
N PRO A 12 3.90 -24.43 5.14
CA PRO A 12 2.98 -24.41 4.00
C PRO A 12 1.69 -23.66 4.26
N LYS A 13 1.07 -23.84 5.43
CA LYS A 13 -0.17 -23.11 5.80
C LYS A 13 0.06 -21.62 5.83
N THR A 14 1.19 -21.18 6.40
CA THR A 14 1.54 -19.77 6.47
C THR A 14 1.80 -19.20 5.09
N ARG A 15 2.44 -19.96 4.22
CA ARG A 15 2.68 -19.53 2.83
C ARG A 15 1.39 -19.37 2.05
N ILE A 16 0.46 -20.29 2.22
CA ILE A 16 -0.86 -20.22 1.57
C ILE A 16 -1.61 -18.99 2.08
N ARG A 17 -1.58 -18.76 3.40
CA ARG A 17 -2.22 -17.60 3.98
C ARG A 17 -1.63 -16.31 3.45
N GLN A 18 -0.31 -16.20 3.43
CA GLN A 18 0.37 -15.02 2.91
C GLN A 18 0.05 -14.78 1.43
N LYS A 19 0.00 -15.84 0.64
CA LYS A 19 -0.35 -15.76 -0.77
C LYS A 19 -1.77 -15.22 -0.96
N ASN A 20 -2.71 -15.70 -0.17
CA ASN A 20 -4.09 -15.26 -0.25
C ASN A 20 -4.26 -13.83 0.24
N GLU A 21 -3.57 -13.44 1.32
CA GLU A 21 -3.58 -12.07 1.80
C GLU A 21 -3.02 -11.11 0.75
N LYS A 22 -1.91 -11.49 0.12
CA LYS A 22 -1.32 -10.69 -0.95
C LYS A 22 -2.27 -10.54 -2.14
N ARG A 23 -2.96 -11.61 -2.49
CA ARG A 23 -3.94 -11.61 -3.57
C ARG A 23 -5.08 -10.63 -3.26
N ILE A 24 -5.55 -10.60 -2.02
CA ILE A 24 -6.57 -9.65 -1.58
C ILE A 24 -6.03 -8.21 -1.65
N LEU A 25 -4.80 -7.98 -1.20
CA LEU A 25 -4.22 -6.65 -1.20
C LEU A 25 -4.00 -6.12 -2.63
N LEU A 26 -3.60 -6.97 -3.57
CA LEU A 26 -3.48 -6.57 -4.97
C LEU A 26 -4.84 -6.21 -5.57
N ALA A 27 -5.86 -7.00 -5.26
CA ALA A 27 -7.23 -6.71 -5.70
C ALA A 27 -7.72 -5.41 -5.08
N ALA A 28 -7.44 -5.21 -3.80
CA ALA A 28 -7.81 -3.99 -3.09
C ALA A 28 -7.14 -2.76 -3.68
N LEU A 29 -5.88 -2.87 -4.05
CA LEU A 29 -5.17 -1.76 -4.70
C LEU A 29 -5.91 -1.32 -5.97
N GLU A 30 -6.31 -2.28 -6.78
CA GLU A 30 -7.07 -1.98 -7.99
C GLU A 30 -8.40 -1.31 -7.68
N VAL A 31 -9.17 -1.88 -6.75
CA VAL A 31 -10.51 -1.38 -6.41
C VAL A 31 -10.44 0.00 -5.75
N PHE A 32 -9.54 0.17 -4.77
CA PHE A 32 -9.41 1.46 -4.10
C PHE A 32 -8.90 2.55 -5.03
N SER A 33 -7.96 2.22 -5.93
CA SER A 33 -7.43 3.22 -6.85
C SER A 33 -8.46 3.68 -7.87
N GLU A 34 -9.40 2.81 -8.22
CA GLU A 34 -10.44 3.14 -9.20
C GLU A 34 -11.65 3.82 -8.57
N TYR A 35 -12.12 3.32 -7.43
CA TYR A 35 -13.37 3.77 -6.82
C TYR A 35 -13.17 4.65 -5.59
N GLY A 36 -11.95 4.79 -5.10
CA GLY A 36 -11.69 5.44 -3.84
C GLY A 36 -12.09 4.55 -2.66
N PHE A 37 -11.77 4.99 -1.45
CA PHE A 37 -12.10 4.21 -0.27
C PHE A 37 -13.62 4.05 -0.09
N ARG A 38 -14.37 5.14 -0.30
CA ARG A 38 -15.82 5.11 -0.11
C ARG A 38 -16.54 4.28 -1.16
N GLY A 39 -16.07 4.32 -2.39
CA GLY A 39 -16.68 3.56 -3.48
C GLY A 39 -16.30 2.09 -3.51
N ALA A 40 -15.23 1.71 -2.81
CA ALA A 40 -14.82 0.33 -2.72
C ALA A 40 -15.76 -0.43 -1.78
N THR A 41 -16.07 -1.67 -2.16
CA THR A 41 -16.87 -2.56 -1.31
C THR A 41 -16.15 -3.88 -1.15
N LEU A 42 -16.46 -4.59 -0.08
CA LEU A 42 -15.90 -5.93 0.13
C LEU A 42 -16.27 -6.88 -1.01
N ASP A 43 -17.47 -6.73 -1.56
CA ASP A 43 -17.89 -7.55 -2.70
C ASP A 43 -17.04 -7.27 -3.95
N ARG A 44 -16.73 -6.00 -4.21
CA ARG A 44 -15.86 -5.65 -5.34
C ARG A 44 -14.45 -6.20 -5.15
N ILE A 45 -13.92 -6.09 -3.94
CA ILE A 45 -12.57 -6.59 -3.63
C ILE A 45 -12.54 -8.11 -3.74
N ALA A 46 -13.53 -8.80 -3.20
CA ALA A 46 -13.61 -10.25 -3.28
C ALA A 46 -13.71 -10.71 -4.74
N GLY A 47 -14.54 -10.04 -5.54
CA GLY A 47 -14.67 -10.33 -6.96
C GLY A 47 -13.37 -10.16 -7.71
N ALA A 48 -12.66 -9.07 -7.46
CA ALA A 48 -11.36 -8.80 -8.08
C ALA A 48 -10.29 -9.79 -7.64
N ALA A 49 -10.39 -10.30 -6.40
CA ALA A 49 -9.47 -11.32 -5.89
C ALA A 49 -9.87 -12.74 -6.31
N ASP A 50 -10.98 -12.88 -7.01
CA ASP A 50 -11.52 -14.17 -7.43
C ASP A 50 -11.76 -15.09 -6.24
N MET A 51 -12.46 -14.58 -5.25
CA MET A 51 -12.86 -15.36 -4.06
C MET A 51 -14.22 -14.89 -3.56
N SER A 52 -14.85 -15.71 -2.73
CA SER A 52 -16.12 -15.33 -2.12
C SER A 52 -15.90 -14.30 -1.01
N LYS A 53 -16.94 -13.51 -0.73
CA LYS A 53 -16.89 -12.56 0.38
C LYS A 53 -16.63 -13.25 1.73
N PRO A 54 -17.29 -14.37 2.08
CA PRO A 54 -16.96 -15.07 3.32
C PRO A 54 -15.50 -15.52 3.38
N ASN A 55 -14.93 -15.95 2.28
CA ASN A 55 -13.52 -16.33 2.24
C ASN A 55 -12.62 -15.12 2.48
N LEU A 56 -12.93 -13.98 1.86
CA LEU A 56 -12.20 -12.75 2.10
C LEU A 56 -12.24 -12.35 3.58
N LEU A 57 -13.42 -12.43 4.19
CA LEU A 57 -13.61 -12.07 5.59
C LEU A 57 -12.86 -12.98 6.56
N TYR A 58 -12.44 -14.16 6.11
CA TYR A 58 -11.56 -15.01 6.89
C TYR A 58 -10.19 -14.35 7.10
N TYR A 59 -9.72 -13.56 6.12
CA TYR A 59 -8.42 -12.89 6.18
C TYR A 59 -8.48 -11.47 6.73
N PHE A 60 -9.49 -10.72 6.34
CA PHE A 60 -9.65 -9.32 6.74
C PHE A 60 -11.10 -9.08 7.14
N LYS A 61 -11.30 -8.48 8.29
CA LYS A 61 -12.65 -8.33 8.84
C LYS A 61 -13.43 -7.17 8.27
N SER A 62 -12.74 -6.17 7.73
CA SER A 62 -13.40 -4.96 7.25
C SER A 62 -12.61 -4.35 6.10
N LYS A 63 -13.28 -3.46 5.39
CA LYS A 63 -12.67 -2.67 4.34
C LYS A 63 -11.54 -1.80 4.89
N GLU A 64 -11.75 -1.23 6.07
CA GLU A 64 -10.75 -0.42 6.75
C GLU A 64 -9.48 -1.21 7.05
N GLU A 65 -9.64 -2.43 7.51
CA GLU A 65 -8.51 -3.30 7.83
C GLU A 65 -7.69 -3.62 6.58
N ILE A 66 -8.36 -3.89 5.47
CA ILE A 66 -7.69 -4.11 4.17
C ILE A 66 -6.94 -2.84 3.74
N HIS A 67 -7.58 -1.69 3.88
CA HIS A 67 -7.01 -0.42 3.45
C HIS A 67 -5.75 -0.08 4.25
N VAL A 68 -5.80 -0.24 5.57
CA VAL A 68 -4.64 0.02 6.44
C VAL A 68 -3.49 -0.94 6.11
N ALA A 69 -3.79 -2.22 5.90
CA ALA A 69 -2.77 -3.19 5.52
C ALA A 69 -2.11 -2.81 4.19
N LEU A 70 -2.91 -2.38 3.22
CA LEU A 70 -2.41 -1.96 1.92
C LEU A 70 -1.55 -0.71 2.03
N LEU A 71 -2.00 0.31 2.77
CA LEU A 71 -1.23 1.53 2.98
C LEU A 71 0.11 1.22 3.65
N THR A 72 0.12 0.32 4.62
CA THR A 72 1.33 -0.09 5.31
C THR A 72 2.34 -0.69 4.33
N ASP A 73 1.86 -1.58 3.46
CA ASP A 73 2.74 -2.20 2.47
C ASP A 73 3.30 -1.19 1.47
N LEU A 74 2.53 -0.13 1.16
CA LEU A 74 2.93 0.84 0.15
C LEU A 74 3.78 1.99 0.70
N LEU A 75 3.89 2.11 2.01
CA LEU A 75 4.66 3.20 2.63
C LEU A 75 6.09 3.26 2.10
N ASP A 76 6.73 2.12 1.94
CA ASP A 76 8.12 2.09 1.45
C ASP A 76 8.24 2.70 0.04
N ILE A 77 7.28 2.42 -0.82
CA ILE A 77 7.27 2.99 -2.17
C ILE A 77 7.14 4.51 -2.10
N TRP A 78 6.22 5.00 -1.27
CA TRP A 78 5.96 6.44 -1.17
C TRP A 78 7.08 7.20 -0.50
N LEU A 79 7.77 6.58 0.46
CA LEU A 79 8.84 7.22 1.22
C LEU A 79 10.22 7.07 0.57
N ALA A 80 10.38 6.16 -0.37
CA ALA A 80 11.67 5.92 -1.01
C ALA A 80 12.30 7.20 -1.59
N PRO A 81 11.57 8.06 -2.34
CA PRO A 81 12.18 9.29 -2.86
C PRO A 81 12.71 10.21 -1.77
N LEU A 82 12.03 10.26 -0.62
CA LEU A 82 12.47 11.08 0.52
C LEU A 82 13.74 10.55 1.17
N ARG A 83 13.88 9.22 1.23
CA ARG A 83 15.04 8.61 1.87
C ARG A 83 16.34 8.88 1.15
N GLU A 84 16.29 9.23 -0.12
CA GLU A 84 17.47 9.51 -0.91
C GLU A 84 17.93 10.97 -0.82
N ILE A 85 17.20 11.83 -0.12
CA ILE A 85 17.61 13.21 0.11
C ILE A 85 18.81 13.22 1.04
N LYS A 86 19.85 13.91 0.63
CA LYS A 86 21.09 14.05 1.43
C LYS A 86 21.00 15.33 2.25
N PRO A 87 21.02 15.24 3.58
CA PRO A 87 20.92 16.45 4.42
C PRO A 87 22.03 17.47 4.17
N ASN A 88 23.21 17.00 3.77
CA ASN A 88 24.36 17.87 3.55
C ASN A 88 24.53 18.26 2.09
N GLY A 89 23.60 17.89 1.21
CA GLY A 89 23.68 18.21 -0.20
C GLY A 89 23.25 19.63 -0.51
N ASN A 90 23.45 20.05 -1.74
CA ASN A 90 22.97 21.33 -2.23
C ASN A 90 21.44 21.32 -2.28
N PRO A 91 20.74 22.23 -1.59
CA PRO A 91 19.29 22.19 -1.51
C PRO A 91 18.58 22.15 -2.87
N ALA A 92 19.01 22.97 -3.80
CA ALA A 92 18.37 23.01 -5.12
C ALA A 92 18.55 21.69 -5.87
N THR A 93 19.73 21.10 -5.79
CA THR A 93 20.00 19.81 -6.42
C THR A 93 19.19 18.70 -5.77
N GLU A 94 19.14 18.68 -4.44
CA GLU A 94 18.41 17.64 -3.72
C GLU A 94 16.92 17.73 -3.97
N ILE A 95 16.35 18.91 -3.99
CA ILE A 95 14.93 19.12 -4.29
C ILE A 95 14.61 18.68 -5.71
N GLY A 96 15.44 19.11 -6.68
CA GLY A 96 15.25 18.72 -8.07
C GLY A 96 15.32 17.20 -8.25
N SER A 97 16.26 16.55 -7.61
CA SER A 97 16.38 15.09 -7.67
C SER A 97 15.18 14.40 -7.02
N TYR A 98 14.71 14.93 -5.91
CA TYR A 98 13.52 14.41 -5.24
C TYR A 98 12.29 14.49 -6.15
N ILE A 99 12.10 15.63 -6.81
CA ILE A 99 10.96 15.82 -7.72
C ILE A 99 11.03 14.81 -8.86
N ARG A 100 12.21 14.60 -9.44
CA ARG A 100 12.38 13.62 -10.52
C ARG A 100 12.05 12.21 -10.04
N ARG A 101 12.58 11.81 -8.89
CA ARG A 101 12.30 10.49 -8.32
C ARG A 101 10.80 10.31 -8.05
N LYS A 102 10.14 11.37 -7.57
CA LYS A 102 8.71 11.34 -7.30
C LYS A 102 7.90 11.17 -8.58
N LEU A 103 8.27 11.87 -9.63
CA LEU A 103 7.63 11.73 -10.93
C LEU A 103 7.85 10.34 -11.53
N ASP A 104 9.06 9.81 -11.42
CA ASP A 104 9.37 8.47 -11.92
C ASP A 104 8.57 7.42 -11.14
N SER A 105 8.47 7.56 -9.84
CA SER A 105 7.68 6.68 -9.01
C SER A 105 6.20 6.71 -9.41
N SER A 106 5.67 7.90 -9.71
CA SER A 106 4.28 8.04 -10.15
C SER A 106 4.04 7.36 -11.50
N ARG A 107 5.02 7.38 -12.39
CA ARG A 107 4.93 6.70 -13.68
C ARG A 107 5.04 5.19 -13.54
N GLN A 108 5.91 4.73 -12.66
CA GLN A 108 6.15 3.31 -12.44
C GLN A 108 5.02 2.66 -11.64
N PHE A 109 4.46 3.40 -10.68
CA PHE A 109 3.43 2.89 -9.78
C PHE A 109 2.18 3.78 -9.82
N PRO A 110 1.44 3.78 -10.95
CA PRO A 110 0.30 4.71 -11.09
C PRO A 110 -0.86 4.43 -10.14
N ARG A 111 -1.18 3.17 -9.88
CA ARG A 111 -2.27 2.82 -8.96
C ARG A 111 -1.92 3.18 -7.53
N GLU A 112 -0.69 2.90 -7.13
CA GLU A 112 -0.19 3.21 -5.79
C GLU A 112 -0.17 4.72 -5.57
N SER A 113 0.26 5.47 -6.58
CA SER A 113 0.28 6.94 -6.50
C SER A 113 -1.11 7.53 -6.43
N ARG A 114 -2.06 6.95 -7.16
CA ARG A 114 -3.46 7.38 -7.10
C ARG A 114 -4.06 7.11 -5.73
N LEU A 115 -3.76 5.96 -5.16
CA LEU A 115 -4.21 5.63 -3.82
C LEU A 115 -3.68 6.64 -2.80
N PHE A 116 -2.39 6.98 -2.89
CA PHE A 116 -1.79 7.98 -2.03
C PHE A 116 -2.46 9.35 -2.19
N ALA A 117 -2.68 9.78 -3.43
CA ALA A 117 -3.32 11.06 -3.70
C ALA A 117 -4.75 11.10 -3.14
N ASN A 118 -5.51 10.02 -3.30
CA ASN A 118 -6.86 9.94 -2.76
C ASN A 118 -6.85 10.04 -1.23
N GLU A 119 -5.89 9.39 -0.59
CA GLU A 119 -5.76 9.45 0.87
C GLU A 119 -5.43 10.87 1.32
N MET A 120 -4.49 11.53 0.64
CA MET A 120 -4.12 12.91 0.96
C MET A 120 -5.28 13.87 0.77
N LEU A 121 -6.02 13.73 -0.32
CA LEU A 121 -7.18 14.59 -0.61
C LEU A 121 -8.30 14.41 0.41
N ALA A 122 -8.40 13.24 1.00
CA ALA A 122 -9.38 12.96 2.05
C ALA A 122 -8.92 13.42 3.44
N GLY A 123 -7.72 13.99 3.56
CA GLY A 123 -7.19 14.46 4.84
C GLY A 123 -6.28 13.44 5.52
N ALA A 124 -5.87 12.41 4.80
CA ALA A 124 -4.94 11.38 5.27
C ALA A 124 -5.40 10.65 6.55
N PRO A 125 -6.70 10.29 6.67
CA PRO A 125 -7.19 9.73 7.93
C PRO A 125 -6.51 8.42 8.31
N HIS A 126 -6.25 7.55 7.34
CA HIS A 126 -5.65 6.24 7.63
C HIS A 126 -4.14 6.33 7.80
N ILE A 127 -3.48 7.20 7.03
CA ILE A 127 -2.03 7.41 7.17
C ILE A 127 -1.73 8.04 8.53
N LEU A 128 -2.52 9.02 8.96
CA LEU A 128 -2.34 9.63 10.26
C LEU A 128 -2.54 8.62 11.38
N SER A 129 -3.49 7.71 11.21
CA SER A 129 -3.69 6.62 12.15
C SER A 129 -2.43 5.77 12.32
N LEU A 130 -1.76 5.46 11.23
CA LEU A 130 -0.50 4.69 11.26
C LEU A 130 0.61 5.45 11.97
N ILE A 131 0.71 6.75 11.77
CA ILE A 131 1.72 7.58 12.41
C ILE A 131 1.48 7.66 13.92
N HIS A 132 0.23 7.77 14.35
CA HIS A 132 -0.11 7.90 15.76
C HIS A 132 0.04 6.62 16.55
N ILE A 133 0.18 5.49 15.90
CA ILE A 133 0.37 4.20 16.55
C ILE A 133 1.78 4.08 17.14
N SER A 134 2.73 4.76 16.57
CA SER A 134 4.12 4.65 17.02
C SER A 134 4.42 5.42 18.29
#